data_6680808b808220c653c9cd8aff29838f
#
_entry.id   6680808b808220c653c9cd8aff29838f
#
_cell.length_a   1.000
_cell.length_b   1.000
_cell.length_c   1.000
_cell.angle_alpha   90.00
_cell.angle_beta   90.00
_cell.angle_gamma   90.00
#
_symmetry.space_group_name_H-M   'P 1'
#
loop_
_entity.id
_entity.type
_entity.pdbx_description
1 polymer ?
#
loop_
_entity_poly.entity_id
_entity_poly.type
_entity_poly.pdbx_seq_one_letter_code
_entity_poly.pdbx_strand_id
1 'polypeptide(L)'
;MSTDYEFQGWFPFEEPINATIHHVAEVLDAPVSLDVKGNPTFRSDSLLVYSFEPKREDDRDSARTALGFDINLTLVFADYSRGEDTRMIRAVQNMIRSVISLASVPGLHAVLIEEERRDDLILLSVDDGKVTLNRKFEGWSLWPEVLAIVPEPHHFETLHILP
;
A
#
# COMPACT_ATOMS: atom_id res chain seq x y z
N MET A 1 3.95 10.37 -16.24
CA MET A 1 4.69 9.47 -15.34
C MET A 1 3.97 9.40 -14.00
N SER A 2 3.81 8.21 -13.45
CA SER A 2 3.22 8.02 -12.13
C SER A 2 4.31 7.54 -11.15
N THR A 3 4.13 7.86 -9.87
CA THR A 3 4.87 7.21 -8.79
C THR A 3 3.99 6.09 -8.27
N ASP A 4 4.49 4.88 -8.31
CA ASP A 4 3.74 3.72 -7.88
C ASP A 4 4.21 3.24 -6.50
N TYR A 5 3.22 2.97 -5.66
CA TYR A 5 3.42 2.33 -4.36
C TYR A 5 2.66 1.02 -4.36
N GLU A 6 3.27 -0.02 -3.81
CA GLU A 6 2.63 -1.34 -3.71
C GLU A 6 2.47 -1.75 -2.26
N PHE A 7 1.26 -2.14 -1.89
CA PHE A 7 0.97 -2.74 -0.60
C PHE A 7 0.79 -4.23 -0.81
N GLN A 8 1.84 -4.99 -0.55
CA GLN A 8 1.93 -6.42 -0.84
C GLN A 8 1.81 -7.22 0.45
N GLY A 9 0.95 -8.24 0.45
CA GLY A 9 0.83 -9.05 1.63
C GLY A 9 -0.24 -10.12 1.59
N TRP A 10 -0.56 -10.60 2.78
CA TRP A 10 -1.64 -11.54 3.01
C TRP A 10 -2.87 -10.78 3.50
N PHE A 11 -3.91 -10.76 2.66
CA PHE A 11 -5.19 -10.12 2.95
C PHE A 11 -6.21 -11.21 3.28
N PRO A 12 -6.69 -11.29 4.53
CA PRO A 12 -7.54 -12.39 5.01
C PRO A 12 -9.00 -12.22 4.60
N PHE A 13 -9.24 -11.99 3.31
CA PHE A 13 -10.57 -11.93 2.72
C PHE A 13 -10.79 -13.13 1.82
N GLU A 14 -12.05 -13.58 1.72
CA GLU A 14 -12.44 -14.67 0.84
C GLU A 14 -12.20 -14.30 -0.63
N GLU A 15 -12.56 -13.07 -1.03
CA GLU A 15 -12.29 -12.50 -2.34
C GLU A 15 -11.39 -11.27 -2.19
N PRO A 16 -10.05 -11.46 -2.10
CA PRO A 16 -9.16 -10.36 -1.74
C PRO A 16 -9.21 -9.14 -2.67
N ILE A 17 -9.29 -9.35 -4.00
CA ILE A 17 -9.36 -8.25 -4.97
C ILE A 17 -10.58 -7.38 -4.69
N ASN A 18 -11.76 -8.00 -4.66
CA ASN A 18 -13.02 -7.29 -4.46
C ASN A 18 -13.10 -6.62 -3.09
N ALA A 19 -12.86 -7.41 -2.04
CA ALA A 19 -13.00 -6.92 -0.67
C ALA A 19 -12.04 -5.76 -0.38
N THR A 20 -10.79 -5.85 -0.82
CA THR A 20 -9.78 -4.83 -0.57
C THR A 20 -10.10 -3.52 -1.29
N ILE A 21 -10.43 -3.59 -2.58
CA ILE A 21 -10.75 -2.38 -3.37
C ILE A 21 -12.00 -1.70 -2.83
N HIS A 22 -13.05 -2.44 -2.51
CA HIS A 22 -14.27 -1.85 -1.93
C HIS A 22 -14.02 -1.25 -0.55
N HIS A 23 -13.18 -1.87 0.26
CA HIS A 23 -12.81 -1.36 1.58
C HIS A 23 -12.13 0.01 1.47
N VAL A 24 -11.09 0.13 0.62
CA VAL A 24 -10.35 1.39 0.50
C VAL A 24 -11.14 2.45 -0.26
N ALA A 25 -11.98 2.06 -1.23
CA ALA A 25 -12.86 3.00 -1.92
C ALA A 25 -13.87 3.63 -0.95
N GLU A 26 -14.42 2.85 -0.02
CA GLU A 26 -15.32 3.36 1.01
C GLU A 26 -14.60 4.35 1.94
N VAL A 27 -13.38 4.05 2.36
CA VAL A 27 -12.56 4.93 3.20
C VAL A 27 -12.32 6.28 2.51
N LEU A 28 -12.08 6.28 1.20
CA LEU A 28 -11.81 7.49 0.43
C LEU A 28 -13.06 8.11 -0.21
N ASP A 29 -14.24 7.55 0.05
CA ASP A 29 -15.51 7.99 -0.53
C ASP A 29 -15.44 8.11 -2.06
N ALA A 30 -14.91 7.07 -2.70
CA ALA A 30 -14.71 7.02 -4.14
C ALA A 30 -15.58 5.93 -4.77
N PRO A 31 -16.20 6.19 -5.94
CA PRO A 31 -16.98 5.17 -6.64
C PRO A 31 -16.07 4.15 -7.30
N VAL A 32 -16.45 2.87 -7.19
CA VAL A 32 -15.72 1.77 -7.82
C VAL A 32 -16.18 1.59 -9.26
N SER A 33 -15.22 1.43 -10.17
CA SER A 33 -15.46 1.11 -11.57
C SER A 33 -14.84 -0.25 -11.88
N LEU A 34 -15.14 -0.81 -13.06
CA LEU A 34 -14.49 -2.01 -13.53
C LEU A 34 -13.52 -1.66 -14.66
N ASP A 35 -12.36 -2.29 -14.64
CA ASP A 35 -11.40 -2.16 -15.74
C ASP A 35 -11.81 -3.03 -16.93
N VAL A 36 -10.99 -3.05 -18.01
CA VAL A 36 -11.30 -3.81 -19.22
C VAL A 36 -11.37 -5.33 -19.00
N LYS A 37 -10.77 -5.81 -17.90
CA LYS A 37 -10.79 -7.23 -17.51
C LYS A 37 -11.90 -7.57 -16.52
N GLY A 38 -12.70 -6.57 -16.13
CA GLY A 38 -13.77 -6.72 -15.15
C GLY A 38 -13.32 -6.66 -13.70
N ASN A 39 -12.08 -6.26 -13.43
CA ASN A 39 -11.58 -6.09 -12.06
C ASN A 39 -11.94 -4.72 -11.50
N PRO A 40 -12.28 -4.64 -10.19
CA PRO A 40 -12.61 -3.37 -9.58
C PRO A 40 -11.39 -2.44 -9.47
N THR A 41 -11.61 -1.17 -9.68
CA THR A 41 -10.62 -0.12 -9.59
C THR A 41 -11.32 1.19 -9.22
N PHE A 42 -10.58 2.17 -8.71
CA PHE A 42 -11.16 3.49 -8.47
C PHE A 42 -10.09 4.59 -8.55
N ARG A 43 -10.56 5.81 -8.69
CA ARG A 43 -9.72 7.00 -8.59
C ARG A 43 -10.18 7.87 -7.44
N SER A 44 -9.21 8.41 -6.71
CA SER A 44 -9.44 9.45 -5.71
C SER A 44 -8.45 10.56 -5.99
N ASP A 45 -8.93 11.66 -6.56
CA ASP A 45 -8.11 12.77 -7.04
C ASP A 45 -7.05 12.29 -8.04
N SER A 46 -5.76 12.50 -7.77
CA SER A 46 -4.67 12.04 -8.65
C SER A 46 -4.25 10.58 -8.41
N LEU A 47 -4.89 9.89 -7.46
CA LEU A 47 -4.54 8.53 -7.07
C LEU A 47 -5.42 7.52 -7.81
N LEU A 48 -4.80 6.63 -8.58
CA LEU A 48 -5.45 5.46 -9.16
C LEU A 48 -5.14 4.24 -8.29
N VAL A 49 -6.17 3.50 -7.91
CA VAL A 49 -6.02 2.31 -7.05
C VAL A 49 -6.55 1.08 -7.78
N TYR A 50 -5.73 0.06 -7.86
CA TYR A 50 -6.09 -1.24 -8.44
C TYR A 50 -5.31 -2.34 -7.73
N SER A 51 -5.67 -3.59 -7.97
CA SER A 51 -5.01 -4.71 -7.33
C SER A 51 -4.87 -5.89 -8.29
N PHE A 52 -3.95 -6.78 -7.96
CA PHE A 52 -3.78 -8.05 -8.68
C PHE A 52 -3.31 -9.15 -7.72
N GLU A 53 -3.63 -10.37 -8.08
CA GLU A 53 -3.14 -11.54 -7.37
C GLU A 53 -1.85 -12.03 -8.04
N PRO A 54 -0.88 -12.58 -7.27
CA PRO A 54 0.28 -13.22 -7.86
C PRO A 54 -0.16 -14.46 -8.64
N LYS A 55 0.05 -14.45 -9.97
CA LYS A 55 -0.47 -15.48 -10.89
C LYS A 55 0.41 -16.71 -10.97
N ARG A 56 1.70 -16.57 -10.63
CA ARG A 56 2.68 -17.65 -10.72
C ARG A 56 3.16 -18.05 -9.34
N GLU A 57 3.34 -19.35 -9.15
CA GLU A 57 3.92 -19.87 -7.91
C GLU A 57 5.32 -19.31 -7.68
N ASP A 58 6.12 -19.14 -8.75
CA ASP A 58 7.46 -18.53 -8.69
C ASP A 58 7.42 -17.10 -8.15
N ASP A 59 6.43 -16.30 -8.55
CA ASP A 59 6.25 -14.93 -8.06
C ASP A 59 5.93 -14.92 -6.57
N ARG A 60 5.10 -15.86 -6.12
CA ARG A 60 4.77 -16.01 -4.70
C ARG A 60 5.99 -16.46 -3.88
N ASP A 61 6.77 -17.39 -4.40
CA ASP A 61 7.99 -17.86 -3.74
C ASP A 61 9.04 -16.78 -3.64
N SER A 62 9.22 -15.99 -4.70
CA SER A 62 10.13 -14.84 -4.70
C SER A 62 9.71 -13.79 -3.67
N ALA A 63 8.42 -13.48 -3.60
CA ALA A 63 7.88 -12.55 -2.62
C ALA A 63 8.02 -13.08 -1.19
N ARG A 64 7.75 -14.36 -0.97
CA ARG A 64 7.93 -15.01 0.35
C ARG A 64 9.37 -14.94 0.80
N THR A 65 10.33 -15.15 -0.12
CA THR A 65 11.76 -15.04 0.17
C THR A 65 12.15 -13.60 0.52
N ALA A 66 11.66 -12.63 -0.25
CA ALA A 66 12.00 -11.22 -0.07
C ALA A 66 11.35 -10.61 1.18
N LEU A 67 10.11 -10.96 1.47
CA LEU A 67 9.31 -10.32 2.53
C LEU A 67 9.23 -11.14 3.81
N GLY A 68 9.50 -12.45 3.74
CA GLY A 68 9.44 -13.33 4.90
C GLY A 68 8.05 -13.85 5.26
N PHE A 69 7.05 -13.60 4.43
CA PHE A 69 5.67 -14.08 4.60
C PHE A 69 4.98 -14.28 3.24
N ASP A 70 3.87 -15.02 3.24
CA ASP A 70 3.07 -15.25 2.03
C ASP A 70 2.35 -14.00 1.57
N ILE A 71 2.18 -13.88 0.25
CA ILE A 71 1.34 -12.84 -0.35
C ILE A 71 0.21 -13.49 -1.15
N ASN A 72 -0.99 -12.91 -1.05
CA ASN A 72 -2.12 -13.29 -1.91
C ASN A 72 -2.65 -12.11 -2.72
N LEU A 73 -2.16 -10.90 -2.46
CA LEU A 73 -2.60 -9.69 -3.14
C LEU A 73 -1.52 -8.64 -3.15
N THR A 74 -1.43 -7.91 -4.26
CA THR A 74 -0.72 -6.64 -4.36
C THR A 74 -1.73 -5.54 -4.65
N LEU A 75 -1.83 -4.56 -3.76
CA LEU A 75 -2.65 -3.36 -3.93
C LEU A 75 -1.74 -2.24 -4.41
N VAL A 76 -2.05 -1.65 -5.56
CA VAL A 76 -1.25 -0.59 -6.17
C VAL A 76 -1.90 0.76 -5.99
N PHE A 77 -1.13 1.72 -5.52
CA PHE A 77 -1.48 3.13 -5.46
C PHE A 77 -0.60 3.86 -6.47
N ALA A 78 -1.18 4.24 -7.61
CA ALA A 78 -0.48 4.96 -8.66
C ALA A 78 -0.78 6.46 -8.55
N ASP A 79 0.23 7.26 -8.23
CA ASP A 79 0.10 8.70 -8.05
C ASP A 79 0.42 9.43 -9.36
N TYR A 80 -0.59 10.08 -9.92
CA TYR A 80 -0.51 10.88 -11.15
C TYR A 80 -0.49 12.40 -10.88
N SER A 81 -0.06 12.82 -9.69
CA SER A 81 0.01 14.25 -9.33
C SER A 81 0.99 15.04 -10.17
N ARG A 82 1.92 14.38 -10.85
CA ARG A 82 2.93 14.98 -11.74
C ARG A 82 3.82 16.01 -11.04
N GLY A 83 4.11 15.79 -9.75
CA GLY A 83 4.97 16.67 -8.98
C GLY A 83 4.30 17.95 -8.49
N GLU A 84 2.99 18.10 -8.64
CA GLU A 84 2.25 19.19 -8.02
C GLU A 84 2.12 18.94 -6.51
N ASP A 85 2.75 19.78 -5.69
CA ASP A 85 2.93 19.55 -4.26
C ASP A 85 1.62 19.27 -3.52
N THR A 86 0.60 20.09 -3.72
CA THR A 86 -0.69 19.94 -3.02
C THR A 86 -1.37 18.62 -3.36
N ARG A 87 -1.36 18.25 -4.65
CA ARG A 87 -1.97 17.00 -5.10
C ARG A 87 -1.16 15.78 -4.65
N MET A 88 0.15 15.89 -4.64
CA MET A 88 1.05 14.83 -4.17
C MET A 88 0.86 14.57 -2.67
N ILE A 89 0.77 15.62 -1.86
CA ILE A 89 0.48 15.52 -0.44
C ILE A 89 -0.85 14.79 -0.21
N ARG A 90 -1.89 15.19 -0.93
CA ARG A 90 -3.22 14.59 -0.82
C ARG A 90 -3.21 13.11 -1.24
N ALA A 91 -2.51 12.78 -2.33
CA ALA A 91 -2.37 11.39 -2.78
C ALA A 91 -1.70 10.53 -1.72
N VAL A 92 -0.60 10.99 -1.14
CA VAL A 92 0.11 10.27 -0.07
C VAL A 92 -0.78 10.12 1.17
N GLN A 93 -1.47 11.18 1.58
CA GLN A 93 -2.40 11.11 2.71
C GLN A 93 -3.51 10.09 2.47
N ASN A 94 -4.11 10.07 1.29
CA ASN A 94 -5.17 9.13 0.93
C ASN A 94 -4.64 7.69 0.90
N MET A 95 -3.45 7.49 0.38
CA MET A 95 -2.79 6.19 0.41
C MET A 95 -2.59 5.70 1.84
N ILE A 96 -2.03 6.53 2.71
CA ILE A 96 -1.78 6.16 4.11
C ILE A 96 -3.08 5.91 4.87
N ARG A 97 -4.12 6.70 4.65
CA ARG A 97 -5.46 6.44 5.24
C ARG A 97 -5.98 5.07 4.85
N SER A 98 -5.81 4.69 3.58
CA SER A 98 -6.22 3.39 3.07
C SER A 98 -5.45 2.25 3.75
N VAL A 99 -4.13 2.38 3.85
CA VAL A 99 -3.26 1.39 4.49
C VAL A 99 -3.59 1.24 5.98
N ILE A 100 -3.78 2.35 6.70
CA ILE A 100 -4.11 2.33 8.13
C ILE A 100 -5.50 1.69 8.35
N SER A 101 -6.45 1.98 7.49
CA SER A 101 -7.77 1.33 7.56
C SER A 101 -7.65 -0.18 7.34
N LEU A 102 -6.86 -0.63 6.38
CA LEU A 102 -6.59 -2.05 6.16
C LEU A 102 -5.82 -2.69 7.34
N ALA A 103 -4.96 -1.92 7.99
CA ALA A 103 -4.21 -2.40 9.17
C ALA A 103 -5.12 -2.82 10.32
N SER A 104 -6.36 -2.30 10.39
CA SER A 104 -7.33 -2.70 11.40
C SER A 104 -7.95 -4.08 11.14
N VAL A 105 -7.74 -4.67 9.97
CA VAL A 105 -8.26 -6.00 9.63
C VAL A 105 -7.42 -7.06 10.34
N PRO A 106 -8.03 -7.90 11.22
CA PRO A 106 -7.29 -8.93 11.93
C PRO A 106 -6.63 -9.93 10.96
N GLY A 107 -5.39 -10.29 11.22
CA GLY A 107 -4.65 -11.28 10.44
C GLY A 107 -4.04 -10.74 9.15
N LEU A 108 -4.13 -9.44 8.87
CA LEU A 108 -3.52 -8.84 7.69
C LEU A 108 -2.01 -8.62 7.95
N HIS A 109 -1.17 -9.11 7.03
CA HIS A 109 0.28 -8.94 7.05
C HIS A 109 0.71 -8.38 5.70
N ALA A 110 1.27 -7.17 5.68
CA ALA A 110 1.64 -6.52 4.43
C ALA A 110 2.73 -5.48 4.62
N VAL A 111 3.40 -5.13 3.54
CA VAL A 111 4.40 -4.06 3.50
C VAL A 111 4.04 -3.08 2.39
N LEU A 112 4.23 -1.79 2.66
CA LEU A 112 4.07 -0.71 1.67
C LEU A 112 5.44 -0.36 1.10
N ILE A 113 5.58 -0.50 -0.21
CA ILE A 113 6.84 -0.35 -0.94
C ILE A 113 6.69 0.77 -1.98
N GLU A 114 7.70 1.63 -2.08
CA GLU A 114 7.83 2.59 -3.17
C GLU A 114 8.62 1.96 -4.31
N GLU A 115 8.01 1.86 -5.51
CA GLU A 115 8.60 1.17 -6.67
C GLU A 115 9.56 2.02 -7.54
N GLU A 116 9.64 3.32 -7.33
CA GLU A 116 10.35 4.22 -8.23
C GLU A 116 11.86 4.02 -8.32
N ARG A 117 12.45 3.24 -7.45
CA ARG A 117 13.91 3.07 -7.38
C ARG A 117 14.28 1.60 -7.51
N ARG A 118 15.50 1.36 -8.03
CA ARG A 118 16.06 0.01 -8.17
C ARG A 118 16.13 -0.76 -6.86
N ASP A 119 16.14 -0.06 -5.74
CA ASP A 119 16.07 -0.63 -4.40
C ASP A 119 14.66 -0.35 -3.88
N ASP A 120 13.80 -1.36 -3.91
CA ASP A 120 12.46 -1.26 -3.35
C ASP A 120 12.57 -0.86 -1.88
N LEU A 121 12.02 0.31 -1.55
CA LEU A 121 12.08 0.83 -0.20
C LEU A 121 10.76 0.60 0.52
N ILE A 122 10.81 -0.13 1.62
CA ILE A 122 9.65 -0.35 2.47
C ILE A 122 9.39 0.91 3.28
N LEU A 123 8.22 1.52 3.09
CA LEU A 123 7.77 2.69 3.86
C LEU A 123 7.31 2.30 5.26
N LEU A 124 6.49 1.27 5.33
CA LEU A 124 5.96 0.75 6.59
C LEU A 124 5.57 -0.71 6.42
N SER A 125 5.39 -1.39 7.54
CA SER A 125 4.85 -2.74 7.59
C SER A 125 3.62 -2.81 8.49
N VAL A 126 2.73 -3.73 8.18
CA VAL A 126 1.56 -4.06 8.99
C VAL A 126 1.65 -5.53 9.38
N ASP A 127 1.52 -5.80 10.65
CA ASP A 127 1.56 -7.15 11.20
C ASP A 127 0.45 -7.31 12.25
N ASP A 128 -0.69 -7.86 11.82
CA ASP A 128 -1.85 -8.14 12.66
C ASP A 128 -2.23 -6.96 13.57
N GLY A 129 -2.45 -5.81 12.97
CA GLY A 129 -2.83 -4.58 13.67
C GLY A 129 -1.68 -3.68 14.10
N LYS A 130 -0.45 -4.19 14.07
CA LYS A 130 0.73 -3.39 14.43
C LYS A 130 1.32 -2.74 13.18
N VAL A 131 1.43 -1.42 13.20
CA VAL A 131 2.06 -0.63 12.14
C VAL A 131 3.47 -0.24 12.58
N THR A 132 4.46 -0.60 11.77
CA THR A 132 5.86 -0.24 12.00
C THR A 132 6.34 0.65 10.85
N LEU A 133 6.87 1.82 11.20
CA LEU A 133 7.35 2.82 10.24
C LEU A 133 8.84 2.60 9.97
N ASN A 134 9.26 2.75 8.72
CA ASN A 134 10.67 2.61 8.37
C ASN A 134 11.45 3.88 8.70
N ARG A 135 12.40 3.76 9.60
CA ARG A 135 13.27 4.86 10.04
C ARG A 135 14.04 5.53 8.90
N LYS A 136 14.28 4.82 7.80
CA LYS A 136 14.98 5.36 6.62
C LYS A 136 14.26 6.54 5.98
N PHE A 137 12.96 6.70 6.22
CA PHE A 137 12.16 7.77 5.64
C PHE A 137 12.08 9.05 6.50
N GLU A 138 12.77 9.10 7.61
CA GLU A 138 12.74 10.28 8.51
C GLU A 138 13.12 11.59 7.80
N GLY A 139 14.00 11.50 6.78
CA GLY A 139 14.41 12.66 5.98
C GLY A 139 13.53 12.95 4.75
N TRP A 140 12.50 12.14 4.51
CA TRP A 140 11.62 12.34 3.35
C TRP A 140 10.70 13.55 3.58
N SER A 141 10.60 14.42 2.56
CA SER A 141 9.81 15.66 2.66
C SER A 141 8.33 15.42 2.98
N LEU A 142 7.77 14.27 2.58
CA LEU A 142 6.37 13.90 2.84
C LEU A 142 6.18 13.09 4.13
N TRP A 143 7.27 12.85 4.89
CA TRP A 143 7.19 12.07 6.11
C TRP A 143 6.26 12.67 7.17
N PRO A 144 6.25 14.00 7.39
CA PRO A 144 5.28 14.61 8.31
C PRO A 144 3.83 14.32 7.94
N GLU A 145 3.52 14.23 6.65
CA GLU A 145 2.17 13.91 6.16
C GLU A 145 1.79 12.46 6.48
N VAL A 146 2.74 11.54 6.41
CA VAL A 146 2.55 10.14 6.81
C VAL A 146 2.30 10.05 8.32
N LEU A 147 3.16 10.68 9.11
CA LEU A 147 3.07 10.64 10.58
C LEU A 147 1.76 11.23 11.10
N ALA A 148 1.22 12.25 10.42
CA ALA A 148 -0.04 12.88 10.80
C ALA A 148 -1.25 11.93 10.73
N ILE A 149 -1.17 10.89 9.89
CA ILE A 149 -2.27 9.93 9.65
C ILE A 149 -2.09 8.65 10.48
N VAL A 150 -0.85 8.20 10.67
CA VAL A 150 -0.57 7.00 11.45
C VAL A 150 -0.89 7.24 12.93
N PRO A 151 -1.69 6.36 13.57
CA PRO A 151 -2.02 6.51 14.99
C PRO A 151 -0.79 6.49 15.90
N GLU A 152 -0.82 7.30 16.94
CA GLU A 152 0.19 7.28 18.00
C GLU A 152 -0.11 6.19 19.04
N PRO A 153 0.91 5.61 19.71
CA PRO A 153 2.33 5.93 19.56
C PRO A 153 2.93 5.33 18.27
N HIS A 154 3.89 6.03 17.69
CA HIS A 154 4.58 5.55 16.49
C HIS A 154 5.68 4.55 16.87
N HIS A 155 5.76 3.46 16.10
CA HIS A 155 6.80 2.45 16.22
C HIS A 155 7.73 2.54 15.01
N PHE A 156 9.02 2.68 15.23
CA PHE A 156 10.03 2.82 14.18
C PHE A 156 11.01 1.65 14.21
N GLU A 157 11.30 1.11 13.04
CA GLU A 157 12.39 0.14 12.84
C GLU A 157 13.05 0.44 11.50
N THR A 158 14.25 -0.08 11.29
CA THR A 158 14.87 -0.10 9.97
C THR A 158 14.34 -1.32 9.23
N LEU A 159 13.49 -1.08 8.23
CA LEU A 159 12.87 -2.14 7.41
C LEU A 159 13.64 -2.28 6.10
N HIS A 160 13.85 -3.52 5.67
CA HIS A 160 14.52 -3.82 4.40
C HIS A 160 14.03 -5.15 3.85
N ILE A 161 14.13 -5.27 2.52
CA ILE A 161 13.83 -6.53 1.85
C ILE A 161 14.93 -7.54 2.21
N LEU A 162 14.52 -8.76 2.50
CA LEU A 162 15.44 -9.82 2.88
C LEU A 162 16.35 -10.21 1.72
N PRO A 163 17.66 -10.46 1.97
CA PRO A 163 18.61 -10.82 0.91
C PRO A 163 18.32 -12.20 0.29
#